data_686811f74c194ffaeaf6df8afcf98ced
#
_entry.id   686811f74c194ffaeaf6df8afcf98ced
#
_cell.length_a   1.000
_cell.length_b   1.000
_cell.length_c   1.000
_cell.angle_alpha   90.00
_cell.angle_beta   90.00
_cell.angle_gamma   90.00
#
_symmetry.space_group_name_H-M   'P 1'
#
loop_
_entity.id
_entity.type
_entity.pdbx_description
1 polymer ?
#
loop_
_entity_poly.entity_id
_entity_poly.type
_entity_poly.pdbx_seq_one_letter_code
_entity_poly.pdbx_strand_id
1 'polypeptide(L)'
;MPNIAFFDFDGTITHSETFSRFVLQTASKRRLVKGKLVIMPYYVGYKLGIISGAKVRHQVLKIGLTGIPEAEIRHKGRQYSAKHIPKVLRQNAMQQIEWHQRQGDKIVIVSASMDVYLKPWCDRHGFELLCSEVEYKNGVVTGNYINQDCSGERKKQRILQNYDLNRYAKVYVYGDTKEDFAMLSLGTEKIYQWKAFK
;
A
#
# COMPACT_ATOMS: atom_id res chain seq x y z
N MET A 1 0.02 23.30 -17.26
CA MET A 1 -0.23 22.64 -15.96
C MET A 1 0.50 21.30 -15.98
N PRO A 2 1.17 20.87 -14.89
CA PRO A 2 1.75 19.53 -14.81
C PRO A 2 0.64 18.47 -14.75
N ASN A 3 0.99 17.20 -14.96
CA ASN A 3 0.09 16.10 -14.68
C ASN A 3 0.43 15.46 -13.32
N ILE A 4 -0.46 14.59 -12.84
CA ILE A 4 -0.24 13.78 -11.65
C ILE A 4 -0.68 12.34 -11.91
N ALA A 5 0.08 11.37 -11.39
CA ALA A 5 -0.20 9.95 -11.50
C ALA A 5 -0.26 9.29 -10.12
N PHE A 6 -1.40 8.74 -9.79
CA PHE A 6 -1.63 7.94 -8.58
C PHE A 6 -1.58 6.46 -8.91
N PHE A 7 -0.73 5.73 -8.21
CA PHE A 7 -0.57 4.29 -8.39
C PHE A 7 -0.93 3.56 -7.11
N ASP A 8 -1.85 2.59 -7.18
CA ASP A 8 -1.86 1.52 -6.20
C ASP A 8 -0.57 0.70 -6.29
N PHE A 9 -0.23 -0.04 -5.22
CA PHE A 9 1.03 -0.76 -5.15
C PHE A 9 0.87 -2.28 -5.38
N ASP A 10 0.14 -2.94 -4.48
CA ASP A 10 0.02 -4.41 -4.49
C ASP A 10 -0.95 -4.89 -5.58
N GLY A 11 -0.46 -5.67 -6.54
CA GLY A 11 -1.24 -6.09 -7.70
C GLY A 11 -1.14 -5.11 -8.87
N THR A 12 -0.88 -3.82 -8.61
CA THR A 12 -0.70 -2.77 -9.62
C THR A 12 0.78 -2.60 -10.00
N ILE A 13 1.63 -2.10 -9.10
CA ILE A 13 3.08 -1.98 -9.34
C ILE A 13 3.76 -3.32 -9.15
N THR A 14 3.31 -4.14 -8.20
CA THR A 14 3.80 -5.49 -7.97
C THR A 14 2.86 -6.54 -8.54
N HIS A 15 3.39 -7.72 -8.85
CA HIS A 15 2.58 -8.88 -9.27
C HIS A 15 2.09 -9.74 -8.10
N SER A 16 2.48 -9.38 -6.87
CA SER A 16 2.12 -10.12 -5.65
C SER A 16 1.84 -9.17 -4.50
N GLU A 17 1.06 -9.64 -3.55
CA GLU A 17 0.72 -8.94 -2.32
C GLU A 17 1.94 -8.90 -1.39
N THR A 18 2.33 -7.68 -0.95
CA THR A 18 3.56 -7.47 -0.16
C THR A 18 3.31 -7.38 1.34
N PHE A 19 2.11 -7.00 1.77
CA PHE A 19 1.76 -6.77 3.17
C PHE A 19 1.88 -8.04 4.03
N SER A 20 1.13 -9.08 3.70
CA SER A 20 1.15 -10.34 4.46
C SER A 20 2.52 -11.00 4.39
N ARG A 21 3.19 -10.91 3.24
CA ARG A 21 4.54 -11.45 3.09
C ARG A 21 5.56 -10.77 3.99
N PHE A 22 5.50 -9.45 4.12
CA PHE A 22 6.33 -8.73 5.08
C PHE A 22 6.08 -9.19 6.52
N VAL A 23 4.81 -9.31 6.92
CA VAL A 23 4.46 -9.79 8.26
C VAL A 23 4.96 -11.22 8.50
N LEU A 24 4.79 -12.13 7.51
CA LEU A 24 5.31 -13.50 7.60
C LEU A 24 6.83 -13.58 7.77
N GLN A 25 7.58 -12.67 7.15
CA GLN A 25 9.05 -12.61 7.27
C GLN A 25 9.51 -11.92 8.56
N THR A 26 8.65 -11.11 9.16
CA THR A 26 9.00 -10.27 10.32
C THR A 26 8.57 -10.90 11.64
N ALA A 27 7.40 -11.52 11.68
CA ALA A 27 6.83 -12.11 12.88
C ALA A 27 7.59 -13.38 13.35
N SER A 28 7.66 -13.58 14.65
CA SER A 28 8.24 -14.81 15.21
C SER A 28 7.39 -16.05 14.89
N LYS A 29 8.02 -17.23 14.84
CA LYS A 29 7.32 -18.51 14.61
C LYS A 29 6.13 -18.71 15.54
N ARG A 30 6.27 -18.35 16.84
CA ARG A 30 5.17 -18.46 17.83
C ARG A 30 3.98 -17.57 17.47
N ARG A 31 4.23 -16.35 16.98
CA ARG A 31 3.16 -15.44 16.52
C ARG A 31 2.48 -15.95 15.27
N LEU A 32 3.22 -16.53 14.34
CA LEU A 32 2.68 -17.10 13.11
C LEU A 32 1.75 -18.27 13.39
N VAL A 33 2.11 -19.18 14.32
CA VAL A 33 1.27 -20.32 14.71
C VAL A 33 -0.03 -19.84 15.37
N LYS A 34 0.07 -18.96 16.39
CA LYS A 34 -1.12 -18.34 17.01
C LYS A 34 -1.96 -17.54 16.02
N GLY A 35 -1.27 -16.80 15.13
CA GLY A 35 -1.91 -15.97 14.12
C GLY A 35 -2.77 -16.77 13.16
N LYS A 36 -2.33 -17.94 12.71
CA LYS A 36 -3.13 -18.81 11.83
C LYS A 36 -4.52 -19.11 12.41
N LEU A 37 -4.60 -19.46 13.69
CA LEU A 37 -5.87 -19.79 14.36
C LEU A 37 -6.79 -18.57 14.45
N VAL A 38 -6.25 -17.40 14.79
CA VAL A 38 -7.05 -16.17 14.98
C VAL A 38 -7.42 -15.53 13.66
N ILE A 39 -6.52 -15.54 12.65
CA ILE A 39 -6.74 -14.88 11.36
C ILE A 39 -7.65 -15.71 10.45
N MET A 40 -7.65 -17.04 10.57
CA MET A 40 -8.45 -17.91 9.71
C MET A 40 -9.94 -17.52 9.65
N PRO A 41 -10.67 -17.28 10.76
CA PRO A 41 -12.06 -16.83 10.70
C PRO A 41 -12.24 -15.50 9.97
N TYR A 42 -11.30 -14.55 10.16
CA TYR A 42 -11.32 -13.27 9.44
C TYR A 42 -11.10 -13.46 7.94
N TYR A 43 -10.20 -14.35 7.56
CA TYR A 43 -9.94 -14.67 6.16
C TYR A 43 -11.15 -15.34 5.48
N VAL A 44 -11.78 -16.29 6.17
CA VAL A 44 -13.02 -16.92 5.67
C VAL A 44 -14.13 -15.87 5.52
N GLY A 45 -14.34 -15.02 6.54
CA GLY A 45 -15.32 -13.93 6.47
C GLY A 45 -15.02 -12.93 5.34
N TYR A 46 -13.75 -12.66 5.05
CA TYR A 46 -13.35 -11.86 3.91
C TYR A 46 -13.70 -12.52 2.56
N LYS A 47 -13.42 -13.82 2.42
CA LYS A 47 -13.78 -14.58 1.21
C LYS A 47 -15.29 -14.65 0.98
N LEU A 48 -16.07 -14.63 2.05
CA LEU A 48 -17.54 -14.59 1.99
C LEU A 48 -18.10 -13.15 1.83
N GLY A 49 -17.23 -12.13 1.76
CA GLY A 49 -17.66 -10.74 1.63
C GLY A 49 -18.24 -10.10 2.90
N ILE A 50 -18.17 -10.80 4.05
CA ILE A 50 -18.72 -10.35 5.36
C ILE A 50 -17.72 -9.42 6.07
N ILE A 51 -16.42 -9.66 5.91
CA ILE A 51 -15.34 -8.88 6.55
C ILE A 51 -14.55 -8.14 5.48
N SER A 52 -14.26 -6.85 5.71
CA SER A 52 -13.43 -6.05 4.80
C SER A 52 -11.95 -6.45 4.85
N GLY A 53 -11.22 -6.25 3.73
CA GLY A 53 -9.78 -6.45 3.66
C GLY A 53 -9.02 -5.62 4.70
N ALA A 54 -9.47 -4.39 4.98
CA ALA A 54 -8.91 -3.53 6.03
C ALA A 54 -8.95 -4.18 7.42
N LYS A 55 -10.07 -4.84 7.78
CA LYS A 55 -10.18 -5.57 9.07
C LYS A 55 -9.21 -6.76 9.13
N VAL A 56 -9.04 -7.48 8.02
CA VAL A 56 -8.06 -8.58 7.96
C VAL A 56 -6.66 -8.06 8.12
N ARG A 57 -6.25 -7.03 7.36
CA ARG A 57 -4.91 -6.40 7.45
C ARG A 57 -4.64 -5.88 8.86
N HIS A 58 -5.62 -5.24 9.51
CA HIS A 58 -5.47 -4.78 10.90
C HIS A 58 -5.21 -5.94 11.88
N GLN A 59 -5.94 -7.05 11.77
CA GLN A 59 -5.69 -8.23 12.63
C GLN A 59 -4.32 -8.86 12.35
N VAL A 60 -3.91 -8.93 11.10
CA VAL A 60 -2.58 -9.42 10.71
C VAL A 60 -1.48 -8.53 11.30
N LEU A 61 -1.60 -7.21 11.21
CA LEU A 61 -0.69 -6.24 11.84
C LEU A 61 -0.65 -6.46 13.35
N LYS A 62 -1.81 -6.47 14.01
CA LYS A 62 -1.95 -6.58 15.46
C LYS A 62 -1.29 -7.85 16.01
N ILE A 63 -1.58 -9.00 15.43
CA ILE A 63 -1.05 -10.29 15.89
C ILE A 63 0.43 -10.45 15.53
N GLY A 64 0.79 -10.06 14.31
CA GLY A 64 2.13 -10.27 13.78
C GLY A 64 3.18 -9.34 14.37
N LEU A 65 2.85 -8.05 14.55
CA LEU A 65 3.86 -7.02 14.76
C LEU A 65 3.78 -6.29 16.09
N THR A 66 2.67 -6.37 16.88
CA THR A 66 2.58 -5.67 18.18
C THR A 66 3.77 -5.95 19.09
N GLY A 67 4.33 -4.92 19.69
CA GLY A 67 5.44 -5.01 20.65
C GLY A 67 6.82 -5.25 20.01
N ILE A 68 6.91 -5.25 18.66
CA ILE A 68 8.23 -5.22 18.00
C ILE A 68 8.81 -3.82 18.15
N PRO A 69 10.11 -3.69 18.53
CA PRO A 69 10.78 -2.40 18.62
C PRO A 69 10.73 -1.64 17.27
N GLU A 70 10.50 -0.32 17.33
CA GLU A 70 10.44 0.53 16.13
C GLU A 70 11.72 0.43 15.30
N ALA A 71 12.88 0.46 15.93
CA ALA A 71 14.17 0.34 15.25
C ALA A 71 14.30 -0.98 14.48
N GLU A 72 13.80 -2.09 15.06
CA GLU A 72 13.81 -3.41 14.42
C GLU A 72 12.90 -3.47 13.20
N ILE A 73 11.65 -3.03 13.35
CA ILE A 73 10.69 -3.11 12.23
C ILE A 73 11.08 -2.19 11.07
N ARG A 74 11.60 -0.98 11.38
CA ARG A 74 12.13 -0.07 10.35
C ARG A 74 13.36 -0.65 9.66
N HIS A 75 14.25 -1.33 10.39
CA HIS A 75 15.38 -2.03 9.79
C HIS A 75 14.92 -3.15 8.84
N LYS A 76 14.00 -4.01 9.30
CA LYS A 76 13.41 -5.07 8.48
C LYS A 76 12.67 -4.51 7.26
N GLY A 77 11.96 -3.38 7.42
CA GLY A 77 11.29 -2.67 6.33
C GLY A 77 12.28 -2.20 5.26
N ARG A 78 13.39 -1.58 5.65
CA ARG A 78 14.46 -1.19 4.70
C ARG A 78 15.05 -2.38 3.96
N GLN A 79 15.30 -3.50 4.67
CA GLN A 79 15.79 -4.73 4.03
C GLN A 79 14.78 -5.31 3.04
N TYR A 80 13.51 -5.36 3.43
CA TYR A 80 12.42 -5.84 2.58
C TYR A 80 12.27 -4.98 1.32
N SER A 81 12.28 -3.67 1.50
CA SER A 81 12.26 -2.69 0.43
C SER A 81 13.41 -2.86 -0.57
N ALA A 82 14.61 -3.15 -0.08
CA ALA A 82 15.80 -3.31 -0.92
C ALA A 82 15.93 -4.68 -1.58
N LYS A 83 15.50 -5.76 -0.90
CA LYS A 83 15.78 -7.13 -1.33
C LYS A 83 14.57 -7.85 -1.91
N HIS A 84 13.36 -7.50 -1.47
CA HIS A 84 12.14 -8.21 -1.88
C HIS A 84 11.33 -7.44 -2.91
N ILE A 85 11.04 -6.16 -2.69
CA ILE A 85 10.23 -5.37 -3.62
C ILE A 85 10.75 -5.44 -5.06
N PRO A 86 12.06 -5.29 -5.36
CA PRO A 86 12.55 -5.37 -6.74
C PRO A 86 12.24 -6.69 -7.45
N LYS A 87 12.07 -7.79 -6.70
CA LYS A 87 11.80 -9.11 -7.28
C LYS A 87 10.34 -9.32 -7.69
N VAL A 88 9.46 -8.43 -7.25
CA VAL A 88 8.02 -8.54 -7.47
C VAL A 88 7.44 -7.39 -8.28
N LEU A 89 8.28 -6.48 -8.75
CA LEU A 89 7.86 -5.37 -9.63
C LEU A 89 7.38 -5.89 -10.97
N ARG A 90 6.30 -5.32 -11.49
CA ARG A 90 5.83 -5.56 -12.85
C ARG A 90 6.63 -4.71 -13.83
N GLN A 91 7.13 -5.32 -14.90
CA GLN A 91 7.89 -4.61 -15.92
C GLN A 91 7.06 -3.49 -16.59
N ASN A 92 5.82 -3.78 -16.95
CA ASN A 92 4.92 -2.78 -17.55
C ASN A 92 4.61 -1.62 -16.60
N ALA A 93 4.51 -1.88 -15.28
CA ALA A 93 4.34 -0.82 -14.30
C ALA A 93 5.55 0.11 -14.24
N MET A 94 6.74 -0.45 -14.20
CA MET A 94 7.97 0.33 -14.18
C MET A 94 8.17 1.12 -15.48
N GLN A 95 7.86 0.56 -16.63
CA GLN A 95 7.87 1.27 -17.92
C GLN A 95 6.90 2.46 -17.94
N GLN A 96 5.69 2.29 -17.37
CA GLN A 96 4.72 3.37 -17.27
C GLN A 96 5.16 4.46 -16.29
N ILE A 97 5.76 4.08 -15.16
CA ILE A 97 6.36 5.02 -14.20
C ILE A 97 7.48 5.82 -14.86
N GLU A 98 8.39 5.16 -15.61
CA GLU A 98 9.43 5.85 -16.37
C GLU A 98 8.87 6.81 -17.41
N TRP A 99 7.76 6.43 -18.06
CA TRP A 99 7.09 7.33 -19.00
C TRP A 99 6.60 8.59 -18.28
N HIS A 100 5.94 8.48 -17.11
CA HIS A 100 5.52 9.62 -16.30
C HIS A 100 6.70 10.50 -15.84
N GLN A 101 7.80 9.86 -15.41
CA GLN A 101 9.01 10.59 -15.02
C GLN A 101 9.59 11.42 -16.19
N ARG A 102 9.62 10.84 -17.41
CA ARG A 102 10.06 11.56 -18.62
C ARG A 102 9.15 12.71 -19.01
N GLN A 103 7.86 12.65 -18.69
CA GLN A 103 6.92 13.77 -18.90
C GLN A 103 7.03 14.84 -17.80
N GLY A 104 7.79 14.60 -16.74
CA GLY A 104 7.83 15.48 -15.57
C GLY A 104 6.57 15.43 -14.72
N ASP A 105 5.79 14.36 -14.82
CA ASP A 105 4.56 14.16 -14.06
C ASP A 105 4.88 13.88 -12.58
N LYS A 106 4.04 14.38 -11.68
CA LYS A 106 4.12 14.03 -10.26
C LYS A 106 3.64 12.60 -10.06
N ILE A 107 4.43 11.77 -9.37
CA ILE A 107 4.08 10.37 -9.08
C ILE A 107 3.82 10.19 -7.60
N VAL A 108 2.67 9.63 -7.27
CA VAL A 108 2.21 9.36 -5.91
C VAL A 108 1.79 7.90 -5.78
N ILE A 109 2.38 7.20 -4.83
CA ILE A 109 1.98 5.83 -4.49
C ILE A 109 0.89 5.89 -3.43
N VAL A 110 -0.24 5.20 -3.66
CA VAL A 110 -1.41 5.20 -2.77
C VAL A 110 -1.77 3.76 -2.40
N SER A 111 -1.41 3.32 -1.20
CA SER A 111 -1.45 1.88 -0.87
C SER A 111 -1.98 1.59 0.54
N ALA A 112 -2.70 0.47 0.67
CA ALA A 112 -3.06 -0.12 1.95
C ALA A 112 -1.86 -0.78 2.66
N SER A 113 -0.73 -0.91 1.99
CA SER A 113 0.51 -1.46 2.53
C SER A 113 1.23 -0.48 3.47
N MET A 114 2.22 -0.99 4.23
CA MET A 114 2.81 -0.25 5.36
C MET A 114 3.95 0.68 4.97
N ASP A 115 3.99 1.85 5.62
CA ASP A 115 5.05 2.85 5.52
C ASP A 115 6.46 2.29 5.74
N VAL A 116 6.61 1.34 6.66
CA VAL A 116 7.90 0.80 7.07
C VAL A 116 8.77 0.27 5.93
N TYR A 117 8.17 -0.18 4.83
CA TYR A 117 8.90 -0.66 3.66
C TYR A 117 8.57 0.12 2.37
N LEU A 118 7.37 0.72 2.28
CA LEU A 118 7.02 1.55 1.11
C LEU A 118 7.77 2.87 1.12
N LYS A 119 7.89 3.53 2.29
CA LYS A 119 8.60 4.80 2.36
C LYS A 119 10.06 4.70 1.90
N PRO A 120 10.89 3.74 2.36
CA PRO A 120 12.25 3.58 1.84
C PRO A 120 12.31 3.26 0.34
N TRP A 121 11.29 2.63 -0.22
CA TRP A 121 11.21 2.37 -1.66
C TRP A 121 10.86 3.65 -2.42
N CYS A 122 9.83 4.38 -2.00
CA CYS A 122 9.42 5.64 -2.61
C CYS A 122 10.53 6.69 -2.54
N ASP A 123 11.22 6.82 -1.39
CA ASP A 123 12.32 7.77 -1.21
C ASP A 123 13.46 7.54 -2.21
N ARG A 124 13.80 6.28 -2.52
CA ARG A 124 14.82 5.95 -3.52
C ARG A 124 14.43 6.32 -4.95
N HIS A 125 13.14 6.36 -5.25
CA HIS A 125 12.62 6.68 -6.58
C HIS A 125 12.14 8.13 -6.72
N GLY A 126 12.12 8.90 -5.63
CA GLY A 126 11.61 10.27 -5.61
C GLY A 126 10.09 10.36 -5.72
N PHE A 127 9.36 9.32 -5.26
CA PHE A 127 7.89 9.30 -5.29
C PHE A 127 7.29 9.79 -3.97
N GLU A 128 6.14 10.45 -4.06
CA GLU A 128 5.34 10.74 -2.88
C GLU A 128 4.53 9.51 -2.46
N LEU A 129 4.15 9.42 -1.18
CA LEU A 129 3.53 8.23 -0.60
C LEU A 129 2.33 8.60 0.28
N LEU A 130 1.20 7.99 -0.01
CA LEU A 130 0.01 7.90 0.85
C LEU A 130 -0.24 6.43 1.19
N CYS A 131 -0.01 6.01 2.42
CA CYS A 131 -0.14 4.60 2.77
C CYS A 131 -0.65 4.37 4.20
N SER A 132 -0.79 3.11 4.61
CA SER A 132 -1.11 2.77 5.99
C SER A 132 0.12 2.97 6.87
N GLU A 133 0.03 3.89 7.82
CA GLU A 133 1.13 4.25 8.72
C GLU A 133 1.05 3.47 10.03
N VAL A 134 2.10 2.73 10.36
CA VAL A 134 2.17 1.93 11.59
C VAL A 134 2.29 2.84 12.80
N GLU A 135 1.46 2.60 13.82
CA GLU A 135 1.49 3.35 15.07
C GLU A 135 2.53 2.79 16.05
N TYR A 136 3.27 3.72 16.68
CA TYR A 136 4.26 3.39 17.72
C TYR A 136 3.91 4.10 19.03
N LYS A 137 4.12 3.41 20.14
CA LYS A 137 4.04 3.98 21.49
C LYS A 137 5.18 3.41 22.33
N ASN A 138 5.87 4.29 23.05
CA ASN A 138 7.04 3.91 23.86
C ASN A 138 8.11 3.10 23.08
N GLY A 139 8.32 3.47 21.80
CA GLY A 139 9.34 2.84 20.94
C GLY A 139 8.98 1.43 20.42
N VAL A 140 7.73 0.98 20.56
CA VAL A 140 7.26 -0.31 20.03
C VAL A 140 5.99 -0.16 19.22
N VAL A 141 5.77 -1.11 18.30
CA VAL A 141 4.54 -1.20 17.48
C VAL A 141 3.35 -1.48 18.38
N THR A 142 2.28 -0.67 18.27
CA THR A 142 1.04 -0.86 19.04
C THR A 142 0.13 -1.94 18.46
N GLY A 143 0.28 -2.23 17.15
CA GLY A 143 -0.64 -3.07 16.38
C GLY A 143 -1.78 -2.30 15.73
N ASN A 144 -1.73 -0.97 15.75
CA ASN A 144 -2.68 -0.08 15.09
C ASN A 144 -2.02 0.72 13.98
N TYR A 145 -2.82 1.43 13.21
CA TYR A 145 -2.39 2.48 12.28
C TYR A 145 -2.65 3.86 12.88
N ILE A 146 -1.81 4.84 12.55
CA ILE A 146 -1.98 6.24 12.98
C ILE A 146 -3.33 6.78 12.49
N ASN A 147 -3.60 6.64 11.19
CA ASN A 147 -4.76 7.20 10.50
C ASN A 147 -5.61 6.12 9.80
N GLN A 148 -5.72 4.95 10.38
CA GLN A 148 -6.39 3.78 9.80
C GLN A 148 -5.77 3.28 8.48
N ASP A 149 -6.29 2.15 7.98
CA ASP A 149 -5.87 1.50 6.74
C ASP A 149 -6.17 2.40 5.51
N CYS A 150 -5.22 2.54 4.60
CA CYS A 150 -5.33 3.34 3.37
C CYS A 150 -5.92 2.53 2.21
N SER A 151 -7.17 2.09 2.33
CA SER A 151 -7.89 1.34 1.29
C SER A 151 -9.29 1.90 1.01
N GLY A 152 -9.88 1.52 -0.10
CA GLY A 152 -11.24 1.92 -0.49
C GLY A 152 -11.40 3.44 -0.53
N GLU A 153 -12.48 3.95 0.05
CA GLU A 153 -12.79 5.39 0.12
C GLU A 153 -11.66 6.22 0.78
N ARG A 154 -10.87 5.61 1.66
CA ARG A 154 -9.77 6.32 2.32
C ARG A 154 -8.63 6.68 1.37
N LYS A 155 -8.38 5.88 0.32
CA LYS A 155 -7.43 6.27 -0.74
C LYS A 155 -7.86 7.61 -1.36
N LYS A 156 -9.14 7.69 -1.76
CA LYS A 156 -9.73 8.92 -2.32
C LYS A 156 -9.65 10.09 -1.34
N GLN A 157 -10.08 9.88 -0.09
CA GLN A 157 -10.04 10.93 0.93
C GLN A 157 -8.64 11.48 1.16
N ARG A 158 -7.62 10.61 1.29
CA ARG A 158 -6.23 11.04 1.48
C ARG A 158 -5.68 11.79 0.27
N ILE A 159 -6.04 11.39 -0.95
CA ILE A 159 -5.67 12.14 -2.15
C ILE A 159 -6.26 13.55 -2.08
N LEU A 160 -7.57 13.69 -1.85
CA LEU A 160 -8.24 14.99 -1.81
C LEU A 160 -7.79 15.89 -0.65
N GLN A 161 -7.32 15.32 0.46
CA GLN A 161 -6.75 16.06 1.58
C GLN A 161 -5.36 16.63 1.29
N ASN A 162 -4.59 15.99 0.39
CA ASN A 162 -3.20 16.36 0.13
C ASN A 162 -3.00 17.04 -1.22
N TYR A 163 -3.94 16.90 -2.18
CA TYR A 163 -3.80 17.42 -3.54
C TYR A 163 -5.06 18.14 -4.01
N ASP A 164 -4.90 19.35 -4.51
CA ASP A 164 -5.91 20.04 -5.30
C ASP A 164 -5.79 19.58 -6.76
N LEU A 165 -6.69 18.69 -7.17
CA LEU A 165 -6.65 18.06 -8.50
C LEU A 165 -6.90 19.04 -9.65
N ASN A 166 -7.54 20.20 -9.38
CA ASN A 166 -7.76 21.24 -10.39
C ASN A 166 -6.46 21.91 -10.87
N ARG A 167 -5.37 21.72 -10.13
CA ARG A 167 -4.04 22.26 -10.47
C ARG A 167 -3.28 21.39 -11.48
N TYR A 168 -3.86 20.26 -11.92
CA TYR A 168 -3.22 19.33 -12.85
C TYR A 168 -4.00 19.26 -14.17
N ALA A 169 -3.28 19.20 -15.30
CA ALA A 169 -3.89 19.10 -16.63
C ALA A 169 -4.55 17.73 -16.81
N LYS A 170 -3.87 16.67 -16.34
CA LYS A 170 -4.40 15.31 -16.33
C LYS A 170 -4.13 14.64 -14.99
N VAL A 171 -5.07 13.83 -14.55
CA VAL A 171 -5.00 12.99 -13.36
C VAL A 171 -5.07 11.53 -13.81
N TYR A 172 -3.92 10.86 -13.80
CA TYR A 172 -3.81 9.44 -14.11
C TYR A 172 -4.01 8.63 -12.83
N VAL A 173 -4.80 7.57 -12.89
CA VAL A 173 -5.03 6.69 -11.73
C VAL A 173 -4.94 5.23 -12.15
N TYR A 174 -4.10 4.47 -11.45
CA TYR A 174 -3.81 3.06 -11.69
C TYR A 174 -4.23 2.21 -10.50
N GLY A 175 -5.03 1.17 -10.73
CA GLY A 175 -5.49 0.24 -9.70
C GLY A 175 -5.84 -1.13 -10.27
N ASP A 176 -6.03 -2.14 -9.42
CA ASP A 176 -6.31 -3.51 -9.88
C ASP A 176 -7.45 -4.19 -9.13
N THR A 177 -7.90 -3.65 -8.00
CA THR A 177 -8.97 -4.22 -7.18
C THR A 177 -10.16 -3.28 -7.03
N LYS A 178 -11.27 -3.81 -6.53
CA LYS A 178 -12.46 -3.00 -6.19
C LYS A 178 -12.17 -1.96 -5.10
N GLU A 179 -11.17 -2.18 -4.26
CA GLU A 179 -10.74 -1.21 -3.26
C GLU A 179 -10.16 0.08 -3.90
N ASP A 180 -9.82 0.05 -5.22
CA ASP A 180 -9.30 1.21 -5.93
C ASP A 180 -10.36 2.02 -6.67
N PHE A 181 -11.61 1.54 -6.75
CA PHE A 181 -12.66 2.22 -7.53
C PHE A 181 -12.92 3.65 -7.04
N ALA A 182 -12.89 3.88 -5.74
CA ALA A 182 -13.02 5.23 -5.18
C ALA A 182 -11.87 6.14 -5.63
N MET A 183 -10.63 5.66 -5.63
CA MET A 183 -9.47 6.38 -6.14
C MET A 183 -9.56 6.57 -7.66
N LEU A 184 -9.91 5.53 -8.41
CA LEU A 184 -10.09 5.58 -9.87
C LEU A 184 -11.12 6.64 -10.29
N SER A 185 -12.16 6.89 -9.47
CA SER A 185 -13.16 7.92 -9.75
C SER A 185 -12.61 9.34 -9.85
N LEU A 186 -11.40 9.59 -9.33
CA LEU A 186 -10.73 10.89 -9.38
C LEU A 186 -9.99 11.13 -10.69
N GLY A 187 -9.69 10.07 -11.44
CA GLY A 187 -8.88 10.15 -12.66
C GLY A 187 -9.62 10.75 -13.84
N THR A 188 -8.93 11.61 -14.62
CA THR A 188 -9.29 11.92 -15.99
C THR A 188 -8.89 10.77 -16.93
N GLU A 189 -7.79 10.10 -16.58
CA GLU A 189 -7.27 8.90 -17.24
C GLU A 189 -7.25 7.76 -16.22
N LYS A 190 -8.11 6.76 -16.41
CA LYS A 190 -8.30 5.65 -15.45
C LYS A 190 -7.77 4.36 -16.03
N ILE A 191 -6.93 3.68 -15.32
CA ILE A 191 -6.32 2.43 -15.72
C ILE A 191 -6.60 1.36 -14.66
N TYR A 192 -7.43 0.39 -15.00
CA TYR A 192 -7.77 -0.73 -14.13
C TYR A 192 -7.23 -2.03 -14.71
N GLN A 193 -6.43 -2.75 -13.91
CA GLN A 193 -5.77 -3.98 -14.35
C GLN A 193 -5.00 -3.79 -15.67
N TRP A 194 -4.29 -2.65 -15.80
CA TRP A 194 -3.50 -2.25 -16.96
C TRP A 194 -4.31 -2.09 -18.27
N LYS A 195 -5.61 -1.86 -18.14
CA LYS A 195 -6.51 -1.54 -19.27
C LYS A 195 -7.22 -0.23 -19.00
N ALA A 196 -7.53 0.52 -20.06
CA ALA A 196 -8.34 1.72 -19.93
C ALA A 196 -9.70 1.39 -19.29
N PHE A 197 -10.07 2.17 -18.28
CA PHE A 197 -11.30 1.99 -17.49
C PHE A 197 -12.20 3.21 -17.70
N LYS A 198 -13.44 2.97 -18.12
CA LYS A 198 -14.44 4.02 -18.40
C LYS A 198 -15.21 4.43 -17.16
#